data_dee7ce645b1b6a2d155b781e20bd8f27
#
_entry.id   dee7ce645b1b6a2d155b781e20bd8f27
#
_cell.length_a   1.000
_cell.length_b   1.000
_cell.length_c   1.000
_cell.angle_alpha   90.00
_cell.angle_beta   90.00
_cell.angle_gamma   90.00
#
_symmetry.space_group_name_H-M   'P 1'
#
loop_
_entity.id
_entity.type
_entity.pdbx_description
1 polymer ?
#
loop_
_entity_poly.entity_id
_entity_poly.type
_entity_poly.pdbx_seq_one_letter_code
_entity_poly.pdbx_strand_id
1 'polypeptide(L)'
;MTSASNQDIPRTVAASQGWRWVVEGFRLYRKNPLLLSAAFGMLFGLVMALNLIPGIGDTLSELASPLMVAGFMAAFRALDNGEDLELPHFLAGVKRPLLTGPAVPLMAMGAVQLLGTLAIGQVMHSMGFDPEVIVAAAQNEKASPAELQALMNQSLPAVLTGLLLFTPLIMATWYAPALILFGGARLGTALGVSLKAVVKNWAALLVNGLVLGVLLFFAALVPMLLGLLVAMPVLFGSLYASYQAIFAVWADEADQAADKFA
;
A
#
# COMPACT_ATOMS: atom_id res chain seq x y z
N MET A 1 -23.05 20.05 11.83
CA MET A 1 -21.77 20.56 11.33
C MET A 1 -20.74 20.30 12.43
N THR A 2 -20.17 19.08 12.46
CA THR A 2 -19.09 18.72 13.38
C THR A 2 -17.82 19.34 12.83
N SER A 3 -17.17 20.17 13.63
CA SER A 3 -15.89 20.81 13.33
C SER A 3 -14.91 19.75 12.80
N ALA A 4 -14.34 19.96 11.63
CA ALA A 4 -13.14 19.25 11.19
C ALA A 4 -12.11 19.48 12.30
N SER A 5 -11.85 18.45 13.08
CA SER A 5 -10.90 18.52 14.17
C SER A 5 -9.52 18.75 13.59
N ASN A 6 -8.64 19.41 14.31
CA ASN A 6 -7.21 19.66 13.98
C ASN A 6 -6.43 18.34 13.68
N GLN A 7 -7.10 17.21 13.72
CA GLN A 7 -6.62 15.84 13.59
C GLN A 7 -6.20 15.44 12.16
N ASP A 8 -6.71 16.14 11.13
CA ASP A 8 -6.49 15.77 9.72
C ASP A 8 -5.29 16.47 9.06
N ILE A 9 -4.45 17.16 9.84
CA ILE A 9 -3.32 17.91 9.28
C ILE A 9 -2.05 17.06 9.38
N PRO A 10 -1.53 16.53 8.24
CA PRO A 10 -0.30 15.76 8.25
C PRO A 10 0.88 16.65 8.67
N ARG A 11 1.72 16.14 9.58
CA ARG A 11 2.98 16.81 9.97
C ARG A 11 4.01 16.70 8.85
N THR A 12 4.92 17.69 8.77
CA THR A 12 6.11 17.58 7.92
C THR A 12 7.24 16.94 8.73
N VAL A 13 7.91 15.96 8.13
CA VAL A 13 9.04 15.27 8.75
C VAL A 13 10.29 15.43 7.91
N ALA A 14 11.48 15.27 8.54
CA ALA A 14 12.75 15.32 7.83
C ALA A 14 12.93 14.12 6.89
N ALA A 15 13.64 14.30 5.78
CA ALA A 15 13.90 13.24 4.80
C ALA A 15 14.56 11.99 5.43
N SER A 16 15.43 12.18 6.44
CA SER A 16 16.08 11.10 7.17
C SER A 16 15.13 10.16 7.92
N GLN A 17 13.87 10.58 8.16
CA GLN A 17 12.86 9.70 8.78
C GLN A 17 12.53 8.52 7.87
N GLY A 18 12.65 8.65 6.56
CA GLY A 18 12.38 7.56 5.63
C GLY A 18 13.19 6.29 5.91
N TRP A 19 14.47 6.43 6.26
CA TRP A 19 15.29 5.30 6.72
C TRP A 19 14.79 4.73 8.06
N ARG A 20 14.48 5.61 9.01
CA ARG A 20 14.04 5.20 10.35
C ARG A 20 12.76 4.40 10.32
N TRP A 21 11.85 4.70 9.40
CA TRP A 21 10.60 3.94 9.23
C TRP A 21 10.85 2.48 8.84
N VAL A 22 11.87 2.23 7.97
CA VAL A 22 12.24 0.86 7.60
C VAL A 22 12.84 0.12 8.80
N VAL A 23 13.73 0.78 9.55
CA VAL A 23 14.32 0.20 10.77
C VAL A 23 13.23 -0.11 11.80
N GLU A 24 12.27 0.79 11.99
CA GLU A 24 11.15 0.62 12.91
C GLU A 24 10.21 -0.51 12.45
N GLY A 25 9.89 -0.55 11.17
CA GLY A 25 9.11 -1.66 10.57
C GLY A 25 9.77 -3.01 10.79
N PHE A 26 11.10 -3.07 10.63
CA PHE A 26 11.87 -4.28 10.91
C PHE A 26 11.91 -4.61 12.41
N ARG A 27 12.01 -3.61 13.29
CA ARG A 27 11.95 -3.79 14.74
C ARG A 27 10.62 -4.42 15.17
N LEU A 28 9.51 -3.90 14.65
CA LEU A 28 8.18 -4.44 14.93
C LEU A 28 8.00 -5.84 14.33
N TYR A 29 8.48 -6.07 13.10
CA TYR A 29 8.46 -7.40 12.48
C TYR A 29 9.15 -8.46 13.36
N ARG A 30 10.29 -8.11 13.97
CA ARG A 30 11.04 -9.02 14.85
C ARG A 30 10.29 -9.43 16.12
N LYS A 31 9.22 -8.74 16.53
CA LYS A 31 8.42 -9.12 17.69
C LYS A 31 7.64 -10.43 17.44
N ASN A 32 7.16 -10.65 16.21
CA ASN A 32 6.49 -11.90 15.83
C ASN A 32 6.69 -12.23 14.34
N PRO A 33 7.92 -12.62 13.93
CA PRO A 33 8.25 -12.80 12.52
C PRO A 33 7.51 -13.96 11.88
N LEU A 34 7.28 -15.04 12.64
CA LEU A 34 6.62 -16.24 12.11
C LEU A 34 5.17 -15.97 11.71
N LEU A 35 4.40 -15.33 12.59
CA LEU A 35 2.98 -15.05 12.31
C LEU A 35 2.82 -13.98 11.22
N LEU A 36 3.66 -12.95 11.22
CA LEU A 36 3.62 -11.92 10.16
C LEU A 36 3.96 -12.51 8.78
N SER A 37 5.01 -13.33 8.69
CA SER A 37 5.38 -14.00 7.43
C SER A 37 4.34 -15.03 7.00
N ALA A 38 3.81 -15.82 7.93
CA ALA A 38 2.75 -16.79 7.63
C ALA A 38 1.46 -16.11 7.17
N ALA A 39 1.04 -15.04 7.84
CA ALA A 39 -0.14 -14.27 7.45
C ALA A 39 0.05 -13.64 6.05
N PHE A 40 1.23 -13.07 5.76
CA PHE A 40 1.53 -12.57 4.43
C PHE A 40 1.49 -13.69 3.39
N GLY A 41 2.15 -14.82 3.66
CA GLY A 41 2.16 -15.97 2.74
C GLY A 41 0.76 -16.52 2.45
N MET A 42 -0.11 -16.61 3.48
CA MET A 42 -1.51 -17.03 3.31
C MET A 42 -2.32 -16.04 2.48
N LEU A 43 -2.22 -14.75 2.77
CA LEU A 43 -2.95 -13.72 2.03
C LEU A 43 -2.45 -13.58 0.59
N PHE A 44 -1.13 -13.66 0.40
CA PHE A 44 -0.53 -13.69 -0.94
C PHE A 44 -0.96 -14.92 -1.73
N GLY A 45 -0.94 -16.10 -1.10
CA GLY A 45 -1.43 -17.34 -1.70
C GLY A 45 -2.92 -17.27 -2.07
N LEU A 46 -3.74 -16.63 -1.23
CA LEU A 46 -5.15 -16.37 -1.54
C LEU A 46 -5.31 -15.46 -2.75
N VAL A 47 -4.55 -14.36 -2.83
CA VAL A 47 -4.56 -13.47 -4.00
C VAL A 47 -4.13 -14.22 -5.27
N MET A 48 -3.07 -15.03 -5.18
CA MET A 48 -2.64 -15.88 -6.31
C MET A 48 -3.74 -16.85 -6.75
N ALA A 49 -4.42 -17.50 -5.79
CA ALA A 49 -5.51 -18.41 -6.08
C ALA A 49 -6.72 -17.69 -6.73
N LEU A 50 -7.05 -16.48 -6.28
CA LEU A 50 -8.10 -15.65 -6.89
C LEU A 50 -7.73 -15.31 -8.34
N ASN A 51 -6.49 -14.94 -8.62
CA ASN A 51 -6.03 -14.57 -9.96
C ASN A 51 -6.02 -15.75 -10.95
N LEU A 52 -6.16 -17.00 -10.46
CA LEU A 52 -6.40 -18.16 -11.32
C LEU A 52 -7.84 -18.22 -11.86
N ILE A 53 -8.76 -17.39 -11.37
CA ILE A 53 -10.15 -17.34 -11.84
C ILE A 53 -10.24 -16.35 -13.01
N PRO A 54 -10.41 -16.81 -14.26
CA PRO A 54 -10.41 -15.92 -15.42
C PRO A 54 -11.55 -14.88 -15.34
N GLY A 55 -11.24 -13.63 -15.67
CA GLY A 55 -12.19 -12.53 -15.83
C GLY A 55 -12.63 -11.83 -14.55
N ILE A 56 -12.52 -12.46 -13.37
CA ILE A 56 -12.95 -11.85 -12.10
C ILE A 56 -11.88 -11.83 -11.01
N GLY A 57 -10.84 -12.66 -11.13
CA GLY A 57 -9.83 -12.82 -10.09
C GLY A 57 -9.05 -11.53 -9.79
N ASP A 58 -8.58 -10.86 -10.82
CA ASP A 58 -7.86 -9.59 -10.69
C ASP A 58 -8.76 -8.50 -10.05
N THR A 59 -10.02 -8.43 -10.48
CA THR A 59 -11.02 -7.49 -9.93
C THR A 59 -11.26 -7.73 -8.44
N LEU A 60 -11.43 -8.99 -8.03
CA LEU A 60 -11.61 -9.34 -6.62
C LEU A 60 -10.38 -9.04 -5.79
N SER A 61 -9.20 -9.31 -6.32
CA SER A 61 -7.92 -9.03 -5.66
C SER A 61 -7.71 -7.54 -5.46
N GLU A 62 -8.02 -6.71 -6.46
CA GLU A 62 -7.91 -5.25 -6.38
C GLU A 62 -8.89 -4.68 -5.34
N LEU A 63 -10.14 -5.15 -5.33
CA LEU A 63 -11.14 -4.73 -4.34
C LEU A 63 -10.76 -5.14 -2.91
N ALA A 64 -10.09 -6.29 -2.73
CA ALA A 64 -9.68 -6.80 -1.43
C ALA A 64 -8.36 -6.18 -0.93
N SER A 65 -7.52 -5.63 -1.80
CA SER A 65 -6.19 -5.14 -1.44
C SER A 65 -6.18 -4.11 -0.30
N PRO A 66 -7.10 -3.11 -0.22
CA PRO A 66 -7.13 -2.17 0.89
C PRO A 66 -7.49 -2.81 2.24
N LEU A 67 -8.30 -3.88 2.22
CA LEU A 67 -8.63 -4.63 3.43
C LEU A 67 -7.39 -5.34 3.98
N MET A 68 -6.56 -5.90 3.10
CA MET A 68 -5.30 -6.54 3.46
C MET A 68 -4.31 -5.53 4.05
N VAL A 69 -4.13 -4.38 3.41
CA VAL A 69 -3.28 -3.29 3.93
C VAL A 69 -3.76 -2.85 5.32
N ALA A 70 -5.07 -2.61 5.48
CA ALA A 70 -5.67 -2.23 6.76
C ALA A 70 -5.44 -3.30 7.84
N GLY A 71 -5.53 -4.58 7.49
CA GLY A 71 -5.26 -5.70 8.39
C GLY A 71 -3.80 -5.73 8.87
N PHE A 72 -2.83 -5.56 7.97
CA PHE A 72 -1.42 -5.46 8.38
C PHE A 72 -1.15 -4.23 9.23
N MET A 73 -1.76 -3.08 8.90
CA MET A 73 -1.64 -1.87 9.73
C MET A 73 -2.16 -2.12 11.16
N ALA A 74 -3.29 -2.82 11.32
CA ALA A 74 -3.82 -3.20 12.64
C ALA A 74 -2.90 -4.18 13.37
N ALA A 75 -2.33 -5.16 12.67
CA ALA A 75 -1.37 -6.10 13.23
C ALA A 75 -0.11 -5.40 13.77
N PHE A 76 0.43 -4.45 13.01
CA PHE A 76 1.57 -3.66 13.45
C PHE A 76 1.23 -2.72 14.61
N ARG A 77 0.01 -2.16 14.66
CA ARG A 77 -0.47 -1.36 15.80
C ARG A 77 -0.56 -2.19 17.07
N ALA A 78 -1.10 -3.42 17.01
CA ALA A 78 -1.14 -4.32 18.14
C ALA A 78 0.27 -4.62 18.69
N LEU A 79 1.22 -4.94 17.81
CA LEU A 79 2.61 -5.14 18.20
C LEU A 79 3.27 -3.90 18.80
N ASP A 80 2.95 -2.73 18.28
CA ASP A 80 3.49 -1.46 18.81
C ASP A 80 2.97 -1.18 20.21
N ASN A 81 1.69 -1.41 20.44
CA ASN A 81 1.05 -1.31 21.76
C ASN A 81 1.49 -2.40 22.76
N GLY A 82 2.31 -3.38 22.32
CA GLY A 82 2.73 -4.49 23.18
C GLY A 82 1.67 -5.58 23.36
N GLU A 83 0.63 -5.59 22.53
CA GLU A 83 -0.41 -6.62 22.52
C GLU A 83 0.12 -7.91 21.86
N ASP A 84 -0.44 -9.05 22.26
CA ASP A 84 -0.18 -10.30 21.57
C ASP A 84 -0.78 -10.29 20.16
N LEU A 85 0.04 -10.64 19.17
CA LEU A 85 -0.41 -10.68 17.78
C LEU A 85 -1.28 -11.90 17.54
N GLU A 86 -2.50 -11.67 17.06
CA GLU A 86 -3.48 -12.70 16.75
C GLU A 86 -4.01 -12.56 15.31
N LEU A 87 -4.53 -13.66 14.73
CA LEU A 87 -5.13 -13.67 13.39
C LEU A 87 -6.26 -12.65 13.21
N PRO A 88 -7.15 -12.39 14.20
CA PRO A 88 -8.20 -11.36 14.07
C PRO A 88 -7.67 -9.96 13.77
N HIS A 89 -6.43 -9.61 14.09
CA HIS A 89 -5.85 -8.31 13.76
C HIS A 89 -5.76 -8.10 12.25
N PHE A 90 -5.41 -9.15 11.48
CA PHE A 90 -5.34 -9.09 10.02
C PHE A 90 -6.73 -8.94 9.35
N LEU A 91 -7.79 -9.24 10.09
CA LEU A 91 -9.18 -9.07 9.65
C LEU A 91 -9.83 -7.78 10.15
N ALA A 92 -9.05 -6.85 10.72
CA ALA A 92 -9.57 -5.61 11.30
C ALA A 92 -10.37 -4.77 10.28
N GLY A 93 -10.00 -4.81 8.99
CA GLY A 93 -10.73 -4.15 7.90
C GLY A 93 -12.13 -4.73 7.65
N VAL A 94 -12.41 -5.95 8.12
CA VAL A 94 -13.66 -6.68 7.91
C VAL A 94 -14.51 -6.76 9.19
N LYS A 95 -14.14 -6.01 10.26
CA LYS A 95 -14.89 -6.04 11.53
C LYS A 95 -16.36 -5.72 11.34
N ARG A 96 -17.21 -6.46 12.07
CA ARG A 96 -18.67 -6.22 12.09
C ARG A 96 -19.03 -4.94 12.87
N PRO A 97 -20.10 -4.25 12.50
CA PRO A 97 -21.02 -4.57 11.41
C PRO A 97 -20.45 -4.21 10.03
N LEU A 98 -20.56 -5.13 9.06
CA LEU A 98 -19.93 -5.00 7.73
C LEU A 98 -20.38 -3.74 6.98
N LEU A 99 -21.66 -3.37 7.08
CA LEU A 99 -22.23 -2.24 6.32
C LEU A 99 -21.96 -0.87 6.94
N THR A 100 -21.62 -0.79 8.22
CA THR A 100 -21.34 0.48 8.94
C THR A 100 -19.90 0.60 9.44
N GLY A 101 -19.14 -0.49 9.28
CA GLY A 101 -17.72 -0.57 9.67
C GLY A 101 -16.77 -0.10 8.56
N PRO A 102 -15.47 -0.29 8.76
CA PRO A 102 -14.43 0.15 7.82
C PRO A 102 -14.42 -0.63 6.50
N ALA A 103 -15.10 -1.78 6.41
CA ALA A 103 -15.10 -2.64 5.24
C ALA A 103 -15.63 -1.93 3.99
N VAL A 104 -16.78 -1.24 4.09
CA VAL A 104 -17.40 -0.55 2.95
C VAL A 104 -16.51 0.54 2.38
N PRO A 105 -16.00 1.52 3.16
CA PRO A 105 -15.10 2.52 2.60
C PRO A 105 -13.76 1.95 2.11
N LEU A 106 -13.25 0.86 2.68
CA LEU A 106 -12.05 0.18 2.18
C LEU A 106 -12.31 -0.52 0.84
N MET A 107 -13.43 -1.23 0.68
CA MET A 107 -13.82 -1.82 -0.60
C MET A 107 -14.11 -0.73 -1.65
N ALA A 108 -14.76 0.36 -1.26
CA ALA A 108 -14.97 1.50 -2.15
C ALA A 108 -13.64 2.13 -2.59
N MET A 109 -12.62 2.14 -1.73
CA MET A 109 -11.26 2.54 -2.11
C MET A 109 -10.65 1.58 -3.14
N GLY A 110 -10.82 0.27 -2.97
CA GLY A 110 -10.40 -0.72 -3.98
C GLY A 110 -11.10 -0.49 -5.32
N ALA A 111 -12.39 -0.13 -5.31
CA ALA A 111 -13.09 0.24 -6.53
C ALA A 111 -12.53 1.52 -7.18
N VAL A 112 -12.13 2.52 -6.39
CA VAL A 112 -11.44 3.73 -6.91
C VAL A 112 -10.11 3.36 -7.55
N GLN A 113 -9.31 2.48 -6.92
CA GLN A 113 -8.06 1.98 -7.48
C GLN A 113 -8.29 1.25 -8.79
N LEU A 114 -9.21 0.29 -8.81
CA LEU A 114 -9.58 -0.48 -10.00
C LEU A 114 -10.01 0.43 -11.16
N LEU A 115 -10.96 1.32 -10.92
CA LEU A 115 -11.45 2.25 -11.96
C LEU A 115 -10.35 3.20 -12.43
N GLY A 116 -9.51 3.69 -11.51
CA GLY A 116 -8.35 4.52 -11.84
C GLY A 116 -7.35 3.77 -12.72
N THR A 117 -6.99 2.54 -12.34
CA THR A 117 -6.09 1.67 -13.11
C THR A 117 -6.63 1.39 -14.50
N LEU A 118 -7.91 1.03 -14.61
CA LEU A 118 -8.57 0.78 -15.91
C LEU A 118 -8.59 2.04 -16.78
N ALA A 119 -8.92 3.19 -16.22
CA ALA A 119 -8.95 4.46 -16.95
C ALA A 119 -7.55 4.85 -17.45
N ILE A 120 -6.52 4.71 -16.61
CA ILE A 120 -5.12 4.97 -16.98
C ILE A 120 -4.66 3.99 -18.08
N GLY A 121 -4.96 2.69 -17.93
CA GLY A 121 -4.68 1.69 -18.94
C GLY A 121 -5.31 2.02 -20.29
N GLN A 122 -6.58 2.47 -20.29
CA GLN A 122 -7.27 2.89 -21.51
C GLN A 122 -6.61 4.11 -22.17
N VAL A 123 -6.17 5.09 -21.38
CA VAL A 123 -5.39 6.25 -21.90
C VAL A 123 -4.09 5.76 -22.52
N MET A 124 -3.32 4.91 -21.85
CA MET A 124 -2.07 4.36 -22.37
C MET A 124 -2.30 3.57 -23.65
N HIS A 125 -3.33 2.74 -23.69
CA HIS A 125 -3.69 1.96 -24.89
C HIS A 125 -4.06 2.89 -26.06
N SER A 126 -4.81 3.95 -25.82
CA SER A 126 -5.15 4.95 -26.85
C SER A 126 -3.92 5.67 -27.42
N MET A 127 -2.81 5.70 -26.68
CA MET A 127 -1.51 6.23 -27.11
C MET A 127 -0.62 5.18 -27.80
N GLY A 128 -1.16 3.98 -28.07
CA GLY A 128 -0.44 2.89 -28.76
C GLY A 128 0.40 2.00 -27.83
N PHE A 129 0.21 2.09 -26.50
CA PHE A 129 0.85 1.17 -25.56
C PHE A 129 0.08 -0.14 -25.50
N ASP A 130 0.72 -1.22 -25.90
CA ASP A 130 0.20 -2.59 -25.79
C ASP A 130 1.24 -3.47 -25.08
N PRO A 131 0.96 -3.85 -23.80
CA PRO A 131 1.90 -4.67 -23.03
C PRO A 131 2.09 -6.07 -23.63
N GLU A 132 1.09 -6.64 -24.33
CA GLU A 132 1.20 -7.97 -24.94
C GLU A 132 2.18 -7.93 -26.11
N VAL A 133 2.16 -6.89 -26.92
CA VAL A 133 3.11 -6.68 -28.01
C VAL A 133 4.55 -6.57 -27.48
N ILE A 134 4.74 -5.84 -26.38
CA ILE A 134 6.07 -5.68 -25.76
C ILE A 134 6.58 -7.01 -25.23
N VAL A 135 5.74 -7.76 -24.51
CA VAL A 135 6.10 -9.07 -23.96
C VAL A 135 6.40 -10.07 -25.10
N ALA A 136 5.56 -10.10 -26.14
CA ALA A 136 5.77 -10.97 -27.28
C ALA A 136 7.08 -10.64 -28.01
N ALA A 137 7.39 -9.35 -28.19
CA ALA A 137 8.66 -8.93 -28.81
C ALA A 137 9.87 -9.30 -27.94
N ALA A 138 9.78 -9.15 -26.62
CA ALA A 138 10.85 -9.52 -25.68
C ALA A 138 11.11 -11.03 -25.62
N GLN A 139 10.09 -11.86 -25.88
CA GLN A 139 10.19 -13.31 -25.92
C GLN A 139 10.62 -13.85 -27.29
N ASN A 140 10.61 -13.02 -28.33
CA ASN A 140 11.00 -13.41 -29.68
C ASN A 140 12.54 -13.41 -29.81
N GLU A 141 13.15 -14.60 -29.81
CA GLU A 141 14.61 -14.76 -29.99
C GLU A 141 15.15 -14.19 -31.33
N LYS A 142 14.27 -13.96 -32.32
CA LYS A 142 14.60 -13.37 -33.60
C LYS A 142 14.42 -11.87 -33.68
N ALA A 143 13.88 -11.24 -32.63
CA ALA A 143 13.72 -9.80 -32.61
C ALA A 143 15.08 -9.09 -32.61
N SER A 144 15.28 -8.18 -33.53
CA SER A 144 16.52 -7.40 -33.57
C SER A 144 16.54 -6.35 -32.43
N PRO A 145 17.72 -6.01 -31.91
CA PRO A 145 17.85 -4.92 -30.91
C PRO A 145 17.24 -3.60 -31.40
N ALA A 146 17.30 -3.32 -32.70
CA ALA A 146 16.74 -2.11 -33.30
C ALA A 146 15.20 -2.10 -33.25
N GLU A 147 14.55 -3.26 -33.49
CA GLU A 147 13.08 -3.38 -33.37
C GLU A 147 12.62 -3.21 -31.95
N LEU A 148 13.30 -3.82 -30.97
CA LEU A 148 13.00 -3.65 -29.55
C LEU A 148 13.15 -2.18 -29.11
N GLN A 149 14.23 -1.52 -29.54
CA GLN A 149 14.47 -0.11 -29.26
C GLN A 149 13.40 0.80 -29.88
N ALA A 150 12.97 0.52 -31.11
CA ALA A 150 11.90 1.28 -31.77
C ALA A 150 10.57 1.13 -31.02
N LEU A 151 10.23 -0.10 -30.59
CA LEU A 151 9.03 -0.38 -29.82
C LEU A 151 9.06 0.34 -28.45
N MET A 152 10.19 0.31 -27.75
CA MET A 152 10.37 1.02 -26.49
C MET A 152 10.23 2.54 -26.66
N ASN A 153 10.84 3.12 -27.70
CA ASN A 153 10.74 4.55 -27.97
C ASN A 153 9.29 4.97 -28.32
N GLN A 154 8.57 4.14 -29.07
CA GLN A 154 7.16 4.36 -29.36
C GLN A 154 6.28 4.32 -28.12
N SER A 155 6.57 3.41 -27.18
CA SER A 155 5.80 3.21 -25.95
C SER A 155 6.11 4.25 -24.88
N LEU A 156 7.28 4.89 -24.93
CA LEU A 156 7.76 5.81 -23.89
C LEU A 156 6.79 6.95 -23.55
N PRO A 157 6.15 7.67 -24.49
CA PRO A 157 5.19 8.70 -24.15
C PRO A 157 3.99 8.18 -23.35
N ALA A 158 3.47 7.03 -23.74
CA ALA A 158 2.35 6.37 -23.04
C ALA A 158 2.75 5.95 -21.63
N VAL A 159 3.94 5.37 -21.46
CA VAL A 159 4.48 4.98 -20.14
C VAL A 159 4.66 6.20 -19.25
N LEU A 160 5.24 7.29 -19.76
CA LEU A 160 5.40 8.54 -18.99
C LEU A 160 4.05 9.14 -18.59
N THR A 161 3.06 9.11 -19.49
CA THR A 161 1.69 9.54 -19.18
C THR A 161 1.05 8.65 -18.12
N GLY A 162 1.22 7.34 -18.23
CA GLY A 162 0.76 6.38 -17.23
C GLY A 162 1.36 6.68 -15.85
N LEU A 163 2.68 6.87 -15.75
CA LEU A 163 3.36 7.23 -14.51
C LEU A 163 2.84 8.54 -13.91
N LEU A 164 2.61 9.54 -14.76
CA LEU A 164 2.07 10.84 -14.33
C LEU A 164 0.67 10.71 -13.73
N LEU A 165 -0.19 9.87 -14.32
CA LEU A 165 -1.56 9.65 -13.85
C LEU A 165 -1.62 8.69 -12.65
N PHE A 166 -0.77 7.66 -12.62
CA PHE A 166 -0.68 6.73 -11.50
C PHE A 166 -0.16 7.38 -10.22
N THR A 167 0.77 8.32 -10.34
CA THR A 167 1.39 8.97 -9.18
C THR A 167 0.36 9.58 -8.23
N PRO A 168 -0.58 10.45 -8.63
CA PRO A 168 -1.58 11.00 -7.73
C PRO A 168 -2.56 9.94 -7.20
N LEU A 169 -2.87 8.90 -7.97
CA LEU A 169 -3.71 7.80 -7.52
C LEU A 169 -3.04 7.03 -6.37
N ILE A 170 -1.77 6.64 -6.52
CA ILE A 170 -1.00 5.97 -5.47
C ILE A 170 -0.86 6.88 -4.25
N MET A 171 -0.54 8.17 -4.43
CA MET A 171 -0.42 9.11 -3.33
C MET A 171 -1.72 9.25 -2.54
N ALA A 172 -2.86 9.29 -3.21
CA ALA A 172 -4.17 9.40 -2.56
C ALA A 172 -4.53 8.14 -1.78
N THR A 173 -4.11 6.96 -2.26
CA THR A 173 -4.46 5.68 -1.63
C THR A 173 -3.42 5.18 -0.62
N TRP A 174 -2.26 5.80 -0.50
CA TRP A 174 -1.12 5.34 0.32
C TRP A 174 -1.45 5.18 1.80
N TYR A 175 -2.00 6.22 2.43
CA TYR A 175 -2.38 6.22 3.85
C TYR A 175 -3.88 6.06 4.08
N ALA A 176 -4.69 6.06 3.02
CA ALA A 176 -6.14 6.02 3.12
C ALA A 176 -6.66 4.80 3.91
N PRO A 177 -6.11 3.57 3.77
CA PRO A 177 -6.55 2.44 4.60
C PRO A 177 -6.39 2.67 6.10
N ALA A 178 -5.26 3.26 6.52
CA ALA A 178 -5.01 3.59 7.92
C ALA A 178 -5.92 4.70 8.43
N LEU A 179 -6.14 5.76 7.64
CA LEU A 179 -7.04 6.87 7.98
C LEU A 179 -8.50 6.40 8.10
N ILE A 180 -8.93 5.46 7.25
CA ILE A 180 -10.26 4.85 7.36
C ILE A 180 -10.35 3.96 8.59
N LEU A 181 -9.36 3.05 8.78
CA LEU A 181 -9.41 2.06 9.85
C LEU A 181 -9.25 2.68 11.23
N PHE A 182 -8.26 3.54 11.42
CA PHE A 182 -7.91 4.10 12.73
C PHE A 182 -8.63 5.42 13.00
N GLY A 183 -8.83 6.24 11.96
CA GLY A 183 -9.43 7.55 12.06
C GLY A 183 -10.93 7.59 11.80
N GLY A 184 -11.52 6.51 11.33
CA GLY A 184 -12.92 6.52 10.92
C GLY A 184 -13.22 7.51 9.78
N ALA A 185 -12.19 7.92 9.03
CA ALA A 185 -12.32 8.92 7.98
C ALA A 185 -13.23 8.42 6.84
N ARG A 186 -14.05 9.31 6.30
CA ARG A 186 -14.80 9.03 5.07
C ARG A 186 -13.83 8.90 3.89
N LEU A 187 -14.17 8.07 2.91
CA LEU A 187 -13.31 7.77 1.76
C LEU A 187 -12.71 9.04 1.11
N GLY A 188 -13.53 10.01 0.74
CA GLY A 188 -13.05 11.23 0.09
C GLY A 188 -12.08 12.05 0.96
N THR A 189 -12.34 12.13 2.27
CA THR A 189 -11.45 12.79 3.24
C THR A 189 -10.14 12.00 3.34
N ALA A 190 -10.20 10.67 3.48
CA ALA A 190 -9.01 9.83 3.59
C ALA A 190 -8.09 9.96 2.35
N LEU A 191 -8.67 9.92 1.14
CA LEU A 191 -7.92 10.12 -0.10
C LEU A 191 -7.26 11.51 -0.17
N GLY A 192 -8.01 12.58 0.15
CA GLY A 192 -7.49 13.94 0.11
C GLY A 192 -6.40 14.21 1.16
N VAL A 193 -6.56 13.69 2.37
CA VAL A 193 -5.58 13.81 3.46
C VAL A 193 -4.33 12.98 3.15
N SER A 194 -4.48 11.76 2.62
CA SER A 194 -3.37 10.93 2.16
C SER A 194 -2.54 11.63 1.09
N LEU A 195 -3.19 12.17 0.05
CA LEU A 195 -2.51 12.91 -1.02
C LEU A 195 -1.71 14.10 -0.45
N LYS A 196 -2.31 14.92 0.41
CA LYS A 196 -1.63 16.04 1.07
C LYS A 196 -0.44 15.58 1.90
N ALA A 197 -0.57 14.47 2.64
CA ALA A 197 0.50 13.91 3.47
C ALA A 197 1.69 13.45 2.63
N VAL A 198 1.44 12.75 1.54
CA VAL A 198 2.49 12.26 0.62
C VAL A 198 3.19 13.42 -0.08
N VAL A 199 2.44 14.39 -0.63
CA VAL A 199 3.03 15.58 -1.27
C VAL A 199 3.88 16.37 -0.27
N LYS A 200 3.41 16.54 0.97
CA LYS A 200 4.12 17.31 2.00
C LYS A 200 5.41 16.61 2.46
N ASN A 201 5.44 15.28 2.44
CA ASN A 201 6.52 14.44 2.95
C ASN A 201 7.25 13.66 1.83
N TRP A 202 7.19 14.13 0.59
CA TRP A 202 7.72 13.44 -0.59
C TRP A 202 9.19 13.01 -0.42
N ALA A 203 10.04 13.84 0.19
CA ALA A 203 11.46 13.56 0.37
C ALA A 203 11.70 12.39 1.35
N ALA A 204 10.96 12.33 2.46
CA ALA A 204 11.05 11.22 3.40
C ALA A 204 10.52 9.92 2.78
N LEU A 205 9.42 10.01 2.02
CA LEU A 205 8.86 8.86 1.30
C LEU A 205 9.76 8.39 0.17
N LEU A 206 10.45 9.29 -0.52
CA LEU A 206 11.44 8.90 -1.53
C LEU A 206 12.60 8.11 -0.88
N VAL A 207 13.15 8.58 0.23
CA VAL A 207 14.20 7.84 0.98
C VAL A 207 13.66 6.48 1.42
N ASN A 208 12.45 6.43 2.00
CA ASN A 208 11.80 5.19 2.39
C ASN A 208 11.63 4.21 1.21
N GLY A 209 11.12 4.71 0.09
CA GLY A 209 10.94 3.93 -1.13
C GLY A 209 12.25 3.38 -1.72
N LEU A 210 13.33 4.19 -1.71
CA LEU A 210 14.65 3.74 -2.16
C LEU A 210 15.19 2.62 -1.29
N VAL A 211 15.11 2.77 0.04
CA VAL A 211 15.58 1.74 0.98
C VAL A 211 14.76 0.46 0.85
N LEU A 212 13.43 0.58 0.81
CA LEU A 212 12.54 -0.57 0.58
C LEU A 212 12.76 -1.20 -0.79
N GLY A 213 13.00 -0.41 -1.83
CA GLY A 213 13.32 -0.90 -3.18
C GLY A 213 14.59 -1.77 -3.18
N VAL A 214 15.64 -1.32 -2.52
CA VAL A 214 16.87 -2.11 -2.34
C VAL A 214 16.58 -3.41 -1.57
N LEU A 215 15.84 -3.31 -0.45
CA LEU A 215 15.44 -4.48 0.35
C LEU A 215 14.65 -5.49 -0.49
N LEU A 216 13.64 -5.04 -1.22
CA LEU A 216 12.80 -5.88 -2.06
C LEU A 216 13.58 -6.50 -3.22
N PHE A 217 14.50 -5.75 -3.82
CA PHE A 217 15.37 -6.26 -4.87
C PHE A 217 16.19 -7.47 -4.37
N PHE A 218 16.90 -7.33 -3.24
CA PHE A 218 17.65 -8.45 -2.68
C PHE A 218 16.75 -9.59 -2.20
N ALA A 219 15.58 -9.28 -1.65
CA ALA A 219 14.61 -10.29 -1.24
C ALA A 219 14.09 -11.12 -2.42
N ALA A 220 13.91 -10.49 -3.59
CA ALA A 220 13.46 -11.17 -4.81
C ALA A 220 14.54 -12.09 -5.40
N LEU A 221 15.82 -11.88 -5.12
CA LEU A 221 16.92 -12.76 -5.55
C LEU A 221 16.98 -14.07 -4.74
N VAL A 222 16.30 -14.15 -3.61
CA VAL A 222 16.21 -15.39 -2.83
C VAL A 222 15.35 -16.41 -3.61
N PRO A 223 15.82 -17.65 -3.78
CA PRO A 223 15.09 -18.68 -4.53
C PRO A 223 13.64 -18.80 -4.06
N MET A 224 12.73 -19.07 -4.98
CA MET A 224 11.29 -19.20 -4.77
C MET A 224 10.63 -17.96 -4.15
N LEU A 225 11.27 -16.78 -4.27
CA LEU A 225 10.80 -15.50 -3.72
C LEU A 225 10.60 -15.53 -2.18
N LEU A 226 11.23 -16.48 -1.47
CA LEU A 226 11.10 -16.63 -0.02
C LEU A 226 11.53 -15.37 0.75
N GLY A 227 12.44 -14.57 0.19
CA GLY A 227 12.83 -13.29 0.78
C GLY A 227 11.66 -12.30 0.91
N LEU A 228 10.65 -12.39 0.03
CA LEU A 228 9.47 -11.52 0.09
C LEU A 228 8.57 -11.84 1.30
N LEU A 229 8.62 -13.07 1.85
CA LEU A 229 7.90 -13.40 3.08
C LEU A 229 8.40 -12.59 4.29
N VAL A 230 9.61 -12.04 4.21
CA VAL A 230 10.18 -11.15 5.22
C VAL A 230 10.05 -9.69 4.79
N ALA A 231 10.44 -9.37 3.56
CA ALA A 231 10.52 -7.99 3.08
C ALA A 231 9.15 -7.31 2.98
N MET A 232 8.11 -8.04 2.59
CA MET A 232 6.76 -7.48 2.46
C MET A 232 6.12 -7.13 3.83
N PRO A 233 6.15 -8.00 4.87
CA PRO A 233 5.77 -7.56 6.21
C PRO A 233 6.57 -6.37 6.72
N VAL A 234 7.88 -6.29 6.46
CA VAL A 234 8.70 -5.12 6.84
C VAL A 234 8.24 -3.86 6.11
N LEU A 235 7.84 -3.95 4.84
CA LEU A 235 7.23 -2.84 4.09
C LEU A 235 5.96 -2.34 4.79
N PHE A 236 5.03 -3.25 5.18
CA PHE A 236 3.83 -2.86 5.92
C PHE A 236 4.16 -2.25 7.28
N GLY A 237 5.17 -2.76 7.98
CA GLY A 237 5.67 -2.17 9.23
C GLY A 237 6.25 -0.77 9.01
N SER A 238 6.99 -0.56 7.92
CA SER A 238 7.49 0.75 7.53
C SER A 238 6.36 1.73 7.17
N LEU A 239 5.32 1.24 6.47
CA LEU A 239 4.11 2.02 6.18
C LEU A 239 3.42 2.45 7.49
N TYR A 240 3.27 1.53 8.45
CA TYR A 240 2.73 1.83 9.78
C TYR A 240 3.58 2.88 10.52
N ALA A 241 4.89 2.70 10.58
CA ALA A 241 5.79 3.65 11.23
C ALA A 241 5.75 5.04 10.59
N SER A 242 5.65 5.12 9.25
CA SER A 242 5.48 6.40 8.55
C SER A 242 4.13 7.06 8.84
N TYR A 243 3.06 6.27 8.91
CA TYR A 243 1.74 6.75 9.31
C TYR A 243 1.78 7.37 10.72
N GLN A 244 2.34 6.67 11.69
CA GLN A 244 2.51 7.17 13.06
C GLN A 244 3.30 8.47 13.10
N ALA A 245 4.41 8.56 12.38
CA ALA A 245 5.25 9.76 12.37
C ALA A 245 4.55 10.98 11.75
N ILE A 246 3.74 10.79 10.70
CA ILE A 246 3.09 11.86 9.96
C ILE A 246 1.78 12.29 10.62
N PHE A 247 1.07 11.34 11.26
CA PHE A 247 -0.25 11.56 11.87
C PHE A 247 -0.24 11.42 13.40
N ALA A 248 0.88 11.63 14.07
CA ALA A 248 1.17 11.37 15.49
C ALA A 248 0.23 12.02 16.53
N VAL A 249 -0.70 12.89 16.14
CA VAL A 249 -1.71 13.48 17.05
C VAL A 249 -2.67 12.44 17.63
N TRP A 250 -2.79 11.28 16.99
CA TRP A 250 -3.70 10.21 17.42
C TRP A 250 -3.17 9.36 18.58
N ALA A 251 -1.85 9.27 18.74
CA ALA A 251 -1.24 8.48 19.81
C ALA A 251 -1.39 9.22 21.15
N ASP A 252 -1.09 10.52 21.17
CA ASP A 252 -1.11 11.32 22.41
C ASP A 252 -2.52 11.52 22.98
N GLU A 253 -3.57 11.63 22.14
CA GLU A 253 -4.95 11.80 22.58
C GLU A 253 -5.60 10.49 23.05
N ALA A 254 -5.23 9.35 22.46
CA ALA A 254 -5.72 8.04 22.87
C ALA A 254 -5.13 7.66 24.25
N ASP A 255 -3.86 7.94 24.50
CA ASP A 255 -3.21 7.71 25.80
C ASP A 255 -3.75 8.65 26.87
N GLN A 256 -4.00 9.93 26.54
CA GLN A 256 -4.61 10.88 27.48
C GLN A 256 -6.09 10.58 27.78
N ALA A 257 -6.80 9.96 26.85
CA ALA A 257 -8.17 9.50 27.09
C ALA A 257 -8.20 8.25 27.96
N ALA A 258 -7.26 7.32 27.79
CA ALA A 258 -7.15 6.13 28.63
C ALA A 258 -6.78 6.49 30.07
N ASP A 259 -5.90 7.46 30.28
CA ASP A 259 -5.46 7.93 31.61
C ASP A 259 -6.55 8.69 32.38
N LYS A 260 -7.56 9.23 31.67
CA LYS A 260 -8.71 9.91 32.30
C LYS A 260 -9.80 8.97 32.84
N PHE A 261 -9.74 7.69 32.45
CA PHE A 261 -10.70 6.65 32.85
C PHE A 261 -10.07 5.54 33.72
N ALA A 262 -8.76 5.63 34.03
CA ALA A 262 -8.07 4.82 35.03
C ALA A 262 -8.03 5.53 36.38
#